data_2b1e4cb65fcf47d6a856e2884e402daa
#
_entry.id   2b1e4cb65fcf47d6a856e2884e402daa
#
_cell.length_a   1.000
_cell.length_b   1.000
_cell.length_c   1.000
_cell.angle_alpha   90.00
_cell.angle_beta   90.00
_cell.angle_gamma   90.00
#
_symmetry.space_group_name_H-M   'P 1'
#
loop_
_entity.id
_entity.type
_entity.pdbx_description
1 polymer ?
#
loop_
_entity_poly.entity_id
_entity_poly.type
_entity_poly.pdbx_seq_one_letter_code
_entity_poly.pdbx_strand_id
1 'polypeptide(L)'
;MKPYSNDLRQKVIEVYGQGKSSLREIAERFLVSLSFVMALVKQFRETDHIDPKPHGGGKQRKIAGAHLFILRQLVEENSDATLVEVSNLFFEQTGIKVSESTVWQALQCLRISRNKKTLHATDRDTHEKVQQARKEYRQQPPTMPAQKLIFIDESGINLGMVRTYGRSPIGQRVVADKPCNPGSNISLVGALGSKGVTATMLVEGAIDGDAFKAFVKQALAPTLKPGDLVLMDNLRVHKVTGIQEIIHRKKAKLCYLPSYSPDFSPIECCWSKIKECLRSTAARTFDDLQEGVKNALDKVTETDVKGWFKHCGYYVGPD
;
A
#
# COMPACT_ATOMS: atom_id res chain seq x y z
N MET A 1 35.50 9.33 -12.67
CA MET A 1 36.45 10.07 -11.82
C MET A 1 35.83 11.41 -11.48
N LYS A 2 35.86 11.86 -10.24
CA LYS A 2 35.36 13.21 -9.90
C LYS A 2 36.31 14.26 -10.45
N PRO A 3 35.80 15.37 -10.98
CA PRO A 3 36.67 16.45 -11.45
C PRO A 3 37.41 17.10 -10.26
N TYR A 4 38.55 17.66 -10.53
CA TYR A 4 39.26 18.48 -9.54
C TYR A 4 38.45 19.71 -9.15
N SER A 5 38.62 20.16 -7.88
CA SER A 5 37.90 21.30 -7.33
C SER A 5 38.20 22.61 -8.09
N ASN A 6 37.26 23.55 -8.06
CA ASN A 6 37.45 24.85 -8.70
C ASN A 6 38.58 25.65 -8.06
N ASP A 7 38.82 25.50 -6.74
CA ASP A 7 39.98 26.12 -6.07
C ASP A 7 41.32 25.67 -6.67
N LEU A 8 41.50 24.35 -6.88
CA LEU A 8 42.71 23.85 -7.52
C LEU A 8 42.83 24.33 -8.96
N ARG A 9 41.75 24.37 -9.70
CA ARG A 9 41.71 24.86 -11.10
C ARG A 9 42.09 26.32 -11.15
N GLN A 10 41.58 27.16 -10.28
CA GLN A 10 41.90 28.55 -10.13
C GLN A 10 43.39 28.77 -9.88
N LYS A 11 43.98 28.08 -8.90
CA LYS A 11 45.40 28.15 -8.55
C LYS A 11 46.31 27.76 -9.72
N VAL A 12 45.95 26.72 -10.47
CA VAL A 12 46.70 26.30 -11.66
C VAL A 12 46.70 27.40 -12.72
N ILE A 13 45.58 28.07 -12.95
CA ILE A 13 45.49 29.18 -13.95
C ILE A 13 46.21 30.42 -13.45
N GLU A 14 46.18 30.75 -12.19
CA GLU A 14 46.93 31.88 -11.58
C GLU A 14 48.44 31.72 -11.78
N VAL A 15 48.98 30.52 -11.48
CA VAL A 15 50.41 30.23 -11.67
C VAL A 15 50.77 30.24 -13.16
N TYR A 16 49.85 29.72 -14.03
CA TYR A 16 50.03 29.81 -15.46
C TYR A 16 50.07 31.28 -15.97
N GLY A 17 49.21 32.16 -15.44
CA GLY A 17 49.13 33.57 -15.77
C GLY A 17 50.39 34.38 -15.37
N GLN A 18 51.16 33.94 -14.39
CA GLN A 18 52.41 34.55 -13.98
C GLN A 18 53.53 34.37 -15.03
N GLY A 19 53.39 33.45 -15.98
CA GLY A 19 54.32 33.23 -17.10
C GLY A 19 55.73 32.72 -16.73
N LYS A 20 55.94 32.35 -15.43
CA LYS A 20 57.24 31.97 -14.88
C LYS A 20 57.53 30.47 -14.88
N SER A 21 56.51 29.66 -15.16
CA SER A 21 56.59 28.19 -15.06
C SER A 21 56.05 27.51 -16.32
N SER A 22 56.71 26.44 -16.71
CA SER A 22 56.24 25.58 -17.82
C SER A 22 55.01 24.76 -17.35
N LEU A 23 54.21 24.26 -18.31
CA LEU A 23 53.04 23.43 -17.97
C LEU A 23 53.43 22.12 -17.25
N ARG A 24 54.65 21.63 -17.44
CA ARG A 24 55.20 20.46 -16.74
C ARG A 24 55.50 20.79 -15.29
N GLU A 25 56.17 21.89 -15.02
CA GLU A 25 56.48 22.38 -13.65
C GLU A 25 55.19 22.68 -12.87
N ILE A 26 54.15 23.23 -13.52
CA ILE A 26 52.85 23.45 -12.91
C ILE A 26 52.18 22.10 -12.55
N ALA A 27 52.27 21.11 -13.44
CA ALA A 27 51.72 19.76 -13.15
C ALA A 27 52.42 19.09 -11.98
N GLU A 28 53.73 19.16 -11.89
CA GLU A 28 54.52 18.65 -10.78
C GLU A 28 54.22 19.40 -9.47
N ARG A 29 54.18 20.74 -9.52
CA ARG A 29 53.90 21.59 -8.34
C ARG A 29 52.54 21.28 -7.67
N PHE A 30 51.53 21.00 -8.49
CA PHE A 30 50.19 20.73 -8.01
C PHE A 30 49.87 19.23 -7.90
N LEU A 31 50.82 18.34 -8.19
CA LEU A 31 50.67 16.87 -8.19
C LEU A 31 49.50 16.41 -9.05
N VAL A 32 49.33 17.02 -10.22
CA VAL A 32 48.28 16.68 -11.18
C VAL A 32 48.88 16.23 -12.51
N SER A 33 48.08 15.56 -13.38
CA SER A 33 48.60 15.13 -14.67
C SER A 33 48.82 16.31 -15.60
N LEU A 34 49.88 16.25 -16.42
CA LEU A 34 50.17 17.25 -17.45
C LEU A 34 48.99 17.43 -18.42
N SER A 35 48.31 16.32 -18.78
CA SER A 35 47.13 16.36 -19.65
C SER A 35 45.97 17.17 -19.04
N PHE A 36 45.79 17.13 -17.72
CA PHE A 36 44.81 17.97 -17.04
C PHE A 36 45.18 19.46 -17.15
N VAL A 37 46.44 19.82 -16.85
CA VAL A 37 46.89 21.21 -16.94
C VAL A 37 46.74 21.74 -18.37
N MET A 38 47.17 20.96 -19.38
CA MET A 38 47.02 21.32 -20.80
C MET A 38 45.52 21.54 -21.16
N ALA A 39 44.66 20.63 -20.78
CA ALA A 39 43.22 20.73 -21.06
C ALA A 39 42.58 21.94 -20.36
N LEU A 40 42.97 22.22 -19.12
CA LEU A 40 42.43 23.35 -18.33
C LEU A 40 42.91 24.70 -18.92
N VAL A 41 44.20 24.81 -19.27
CA VAL A 41 44.75 26.03 -19.91
C VAL A 41 44.14 26.26 -21.29
N LYS A 42 43.93 25.18 -22.05
CA LYS A 42 43.24 25.26 -23.36
C LYS A 42 41.80 25.75 -23.17
N GLN A 43 41.05 25.15 -22.22
CA GLN A 43 39.68 25.56 -21.88
C GLN A 43 39.63 27.03 -21.49
N PHE A 44 40.52 27.47 -20.57
CA PHE A 44 40.57 28.85 -20.12
C PHE A 44 40.85 29.84 -21.26
N ARG A 45 41.78 29.51 -22.17
CA ARG A 45 42.08 30.36 -23.35
C ARG A 45 40.91 30.48 -24.31
N GLU A 46 40.13 29.41 -24.47
CA GLU A 46 39.00 29.35 -25.42
C GLU A 46 37.70 29.96 -24.86
N THR A 47 37.46 29.85 -23.55
CA THR A 47 36.16 30.16 -22.95
C THR A 47 36.20 31.14 -21.77
N ASP A 48 37.39 31.49 -21.29
CA ASP A 48 37.63 32.28 -20.06
C ASP A 48 37.00 31.65 -18.80
N HIS A 49 36.64 30.36 -18.85
CA HIS A 49 36.03 29.63 -17.75
C HIS A 49 36.90 28.45 -17.30
N ILE A 50 36.92 28.25 -15.96
CA ILE A 50 37.67 27.15 -15.31
C ILE A 50 36.80 26.00 -14.87
N ASP A 51 35.46 26.15 -14.87
CA ASP A 51 34.55 25.17 -14.39
C ASP A 51 34.67 23.83 -15.10
N PRO A 52 34.50 22.70 -14.40
CA PRO A 52 34.48 21.40 -15.04
C PRO A 52 33.39 21.37 -16.12
N LYS A 53 33.73 20.88 -17.28
CA LYS A 53 32.72 20.61 -18.32
C LYS A 53 31.66 19.64 -17.73
N PRO A 54 30.37 19.86 -18.01
CA PRO A 54 29.34 18.89 -17.62
C PRO A 54 29.71 17.52 -18.17
N HIS A 55 29.44 16.47 -17.40
CA HIS A 55 29.73 15.10 -17.81
C HIS A 55 29.18 14.88 -19.20
N GLY A 56 30.07 14.65 -20.16
CA GLY A 56 29.74 14.34 -21.55
C GLY A 56 28.82 13.11 -21.56
N GLY A 57 27.71 13.23 -22.29
CA GLY A 57 26.57 12.34 -22.25
C GLY A 57 26.96 10.87 -22.36
N GLY A 58 26.37 10.07 -21.45
CA GLY A 58 26.33 8.64 -21.60
C GLY A 58 25.54 8.24 -22.85
N LYS A 59 25.51 6.93 -23.14
CA LYS A 59 24.76 6.37 -24.27
C LYS A 59 23.31 6.90 -24.24
N GLN A 60 22.87 7.43 -25.40
CA GLN A 60 21.51 7.94 -25.52
C GLN A 60 20.46 6.87 -25.09
N ARG A 61 19.47 7.30 -24.35
CA ARG A 61 18.40 6.39 -23.91
C ARG A 61 17.60 5.94 -25.14
N LYS A 62 17.42 4.62 -25.29
CA LYS A 62 16.61 4.04 -26.36
C LYS A 62 15.13 4.45 -26.25
N ILE A 63 14.64 4.64 -25.03
CA ILE A 63 13.28 5.11 -24.75
C ILE A 63 13.39 6.55 -24.26
N ALA A 64 13.11 7.52 -25.13
CA ALA A 64 13.14 8.95 -24.85
C ALA A 64 12.10 9.68 -25.73
N GLY A 65 11.73 10.90 -25.38
CA GLY A 65 10.79 11.71 -26.17
C GLY A 65 9.47 11.01 -26.43
N ALA A 66 9.08 10.89 -27.70
CA ALA A 66 7.83 10.26 -28.13
C ALA A 66 7.70 8.79 -27.66
N HIS A 67 8.80 8.07 -27.55
CA HIS A 67 8.79 6.67 -27.08
C HIS A 67 8.35 6.53 -25.62
N LEU A 68 8.55 7.54 -24.76
CA LEU A 68 8.02 7.55 -23.41
C LEU A 68 6.49 7.63 -23.41
N PHE A 69 5.90 8.38 -24.32
CA PHE A 69 4.45 8.48 -24.47
C PHE A 69 3.86 7.12 -24.91
N ILE A 70 4.47 6.50 -25.91
CA ILE A 70 4.06 5.16 -26.37
C ILE A 70 4.16 4.14 -25.22
N LEU A 71 5.26 4.14 -24.47
CA LEU A 71 5.43 3.23 -23.34
C LEU A 71 4.35 3.45 -22.26
N ARG A 72 4.01 4.70 -21.96
CA ARG A 72 2.94 5.03 -21.01
C ARG A 72 1.62 4.45 -21.48
N GLN A 73 1.24 4.68 -22.72
CA GLN A 73 -0.01 4.21 -23.30
C GLN A 73 -0.11 2.67 -23.26
N LEU A 74 0.98 1.98 -23.66
CA LEU A 74 1.06 0.52 -23.58
C LEU A 74 0.81 -0.03 -22.17
N VAL A 75 1.36 0.63 -21.13
CA VAL A 75 1.17 0.19 -19.74
C VAL A 75 -0.23 0.55 -19.22
N GLU A 76 -0.82 1.65 -19.65
CA GLU A 76 -2.20 2.03 -19.30
C GLU A 76 -3.21 1.04 -19.91
N GLU A 77 -3.00 0.62 -21.15
CA GLU A 77 -3.83 -0.38 -21.83
C GLU A 77 -3.61 -1.81 -21.31
N ASN A 78 -2.40 -2.12 -20.85
CA ASN A 78 -1.98 -3.44 -20.37
C ASN A 78 -1.42 -3.38 -18.95
N SER A 79 -2.23 -2.94 -18.00
CA SER A 79 -1.80 -2.69 -16.61
C SER A 79 -1.26 -3.92 -15.88
N ASP A 80 -1.53 -5.12 -16.40
CA ASP A 80 -1.11 -6.43 -15.87
C ASP A 80 0.19 -6.95 -16.45
N ALA A 81 0.64 -6.34 -17.54
CA ALA A 81 1.77 -6.84 -18.28
C ALA A 81 3.06 -6.84 -17.45
N THR A 82 3.82 -7.89 -17.55
CA THR A 82 5.17 -7.99 -17.01
C THR A 82 6.14 -7.12 -17.82
N LEU A 83 7.33 -6.83 -17.29
CA LEU A 83 8.34 -6.04 -18.01
C LEU A 83 8.74 -6.71 -19.34
N VAL A 84 8.71 -8.05 -19.41
CA VAL A 84 8.97 -8.81 -20.63
C VAL A 84 7.88 -8.54 -21.67
N GLU A 85 6.62 -8.67 -21.28
CA GLU A 85 5.47 -8.42 -22.16
C GLU A 85 5.45 -6.97 -22.64
N VAL A 86 5.66 -6.00 -21.74
CA VAL A 86 5.77 -4.58 -22.12
C VAL A 86 6.93 -4.35 -23.12
N SER A 87 8.07 -5.03 -22.94
CA SER A 87 9.20 -4.95 -23.87
C SER A 87 8.83 -5.50 -25.27
N ASN A 88 8.07 -6.58 -25.32
CA ASN A 88 7.61 -7.18 -26.57
C ASN A 88 6.57 -6.27 -27.26
N LEU A 89 5.56 -5.80 -26.54
CA LEU A 89 4.57 -4.84 -27.06
C LEU A 89 5.22 -3.57 -27.59
N PHE A 90 6.21 -3.06 -26.85
CA PHE A 90 6.98 -1.89 -27.30
C PHE A 90 7.75 -2.16 -28.58
N PHE A 91 8.36 -3.35 -28.71
CA PHE A 91 9.03 -3.78 -29.94
C PHE A 91 8.05 -3.91 -31.11
N GLU A 92 6.91 -4.51 -30.90
CA GLU A 92 5.86 -4.66 -31.93
C GLU A 92 5.40 -3.30 -32.47
N GLN A 93 5.23 -2.32 -31.57
CA GLN A 93 4.74 -1.00 -31.97
C GLN A 93 5.82 -0.07 -32.54
N THR A 94 7.07 -0.19 -32.08
CA THR A 94 8.14 0.76 -32.44
C THR A 94 9.26 0.17 -33.28
N GLY A 95 9.38 -1.15 -33.39
CA GLY A 95 10.51 -1.85 -33.99
C GLY A 95 11.80 -1.80 -33.17
N ILE A 96 11.79 -1.19 -31.97
CA ILE A 96 12.98 -0.96 -31.16
C ILE A 96 13.09 -2.04 -30.07
N LYS A 97 14.08 -2.92 -30.20
CA LYS A 97 14.35 -3.94 -29.17
C LYS A 97 15.03 -3.31 -27.96
N VAL A 98 14.39 -3.46 -26.80
CA VAL A 98 14.87 -2.99 -25.49
C VAL A 98 14.93 -4.14 -24.48
N SER A 99 15.72 -4.00 -23.42
CA SER A 99 15.74 -4.95 -22.31
C SER A 99 14.73 -4.54 -21.24
N GLU A 100 14.33 -5.49 -20.40
CA GLU A 100 13.46 -5.25 -19.23
C GLU A 100 13.99 -4.13 -18.33
N SER A 101 15.32 -4.08 -18.12
CA SER A 101 15.95 -3.02 -17.33
C SER A 101 15.80 -1.64 -17.97
N THR A 102 15.80 -1.57 -19.30
CA THR A 102 15.55 -0.31 -20.04
C THR A 102 14.09 0.13 -19.90
N VAL A 103 13.16 -0.80 -20.01
CA VAL A 103 11.71 -0.57 -19.74
C VAL A 103 11.52 -0.08 -18.31
N TRP A 104 12.10 -0.80 -17.32
CA TRP A 104 12.00 -0.42 -15.91
C TRP A 104 12.52 1.00 -15.65
N GLN A 105 13.70 1.37 -16.20
CA GLN A 105 14.25 2.71 -16.06
C GLN A 105 13.34 3.78 -16.67
N ALA A 106 12.74 3.49 -17.84
CA ALA A 106 11.81 4.40 -18.48
C ALA A 106 10.51 4.58 -17.67
N LEU A 107 9.97 3.50 -17.07
CA LEU A 107 8.83 3.56 -16.17
C LEU A 107 9.13 4.38 -14.90
N GLN A 108 10.35 4.29 -14.35
CA GLN A 108 10.77 5.16 -13.24
C GLN A 108 10.76 6.64 -13.64
N CYS A 109 11.24 6.98 -14.85
CA CYS A 109 11.16 8.35 -15.36
C CYS A 109 9.71 8.84 -15.50
N LEU A 110 8.78 7.95 -15.85
CA LEU A 110 7.34 8.22 -15.94
C LEU A 110 6.63 8.21 -14.57
N ARG A 111 7.33 7.90 -13.49
CA ARG A 111 6.79 7.69 -12.13
C ARG A 111 5.72 6.60 -12.07
N ILE A 112 5.85 5.59 -12.91
CA ILE A 112 5.00 4.40 -12.93
C ILE A 112 5.68 3.32 -12.09
N SER A 113 4.98 2.80 -11.08
CA SER A 113 5.48 1.76 -10.18
C SER A 113 4.57 0.54 -10.19
N ARG A 114 5.12 -0.61 -9.81
CA ARG A 114 4.33 -1.82 -9.58
C ARG A 114 3.56 -1.68 -8.27
N ASN A 115 2.25 -1.63 -8.35
CA ASN A 115 1.35 -1.53 -7.20
C ASN A 115 0.58 -2.84 -6.98
N LYS A 116 0.19 -3.10 -5.74
CA LYS A 116 -0.73 -4.20 -5.43
C LYS A 116 -2.11 -3.85 -6.00
N LYS A 117 -2.68 -4.76 -6.79
CA LYS A 117 -4.05 -4.59 -7.29
C LYS A 117 -5.05 -4.62 -6.14
N THR A 118 -6.02 -3.73 -6.20
CA THR A 118 -7.24 -3.86 -5.42
C THR A 118 -8.22 -4.69 -6.26
N LEU A 119 -8.49 -5.91 -5.80
CA LEU A 119 -9.44 -6.80 -6.47
C LEU A 119 -10.85 -6.47 -5.98
N HIS A 120 -11.75 -6.27 -6.91
CA HIS A 120 -13.18 -6.12 -6.66
C HIS A 120 -13.94 -7.34 -7.21
N ALA A 121 -15.06 -7.68 -6.59
CA ALA A 121 -15.96 -8.67 -7.16
C ALA A 121 -16.48 -8.16 -8.51
N THR A 122 -16.49 -9.02 -9.53
CA THR A 122 -16.96 -8.67 -10.88
C THR A 122 -18.36 -8.07 -10.84
N ASP A 123 -19.25 -8.60 -9.99
CA ASP A 123 -20.62 -8.15 -9.82
C ASP A 123 -20.73 -6.71 -9.31
N ARG A 124 -19.69 -6.19 -8.67
CA ARG A 124 -19.63 -4.79 -8.20
C ARG A 124 -19.77 -3.80 -9.35
N ASP A 125 -19.10 -4.08 -10.45
CA ASP A 125 -18.93 -3.15 -11.56
C ASP A 125 -19.84 -3.50 -12.74
N THR A 126 -20.42 -4.71 -12.78
CA THR A 126 -21.31 -5.16 -13.86
C THR A 126 -22.79 -4.99 -13.54
N HIS A 127 -23.21 -4.96 -12.28
CA HIS A 127 -24.61 -4.81 -11.90
C HIS A 127 -24.99 -3.35 -11.65
N GLU A 128 -25.75 -2.75 -12.53
CA GLU A 128 -26.25 -1.36 -12.45
C GLU A 128 -26.91 -1.03 -11.10
N LYS A 129 -27.72 -1.97 -10.56
CA LYS A 129 -28.35 -1.80 -9.25
C LYS A 129 -27.34 -1.66 -8.11
N VAL A 130 -26.22 -2.40 -8.16
CA VAL A 130 -25.17 -2.30 -7.14
C VAL A 130 -24.44 -0.96 -7.28
N GLN A 131 -24.11 -0.56 -8.49
CA GLN A 131 -23.47 0.73 -8.76
C GLN A 131 -24.35 1.90 -8.30
N GLN A 132 -25.63 1.84 -8.60
CA GLN A 132 -26.59 2.87 -8.19
C GLN A 132 -26.69 2.94 -6.66
N ALA A 133 -26.88 1.81 -5.97
CA ALA A 133 -26.96 1.77 -4.51
C ALA A 133 -25.66 2.30 -3.85
N ARG A 134 -24.50 1.98 -4.42
CA ARG A 134 -23.20 2.49 -3.93
C ARG A 134 -23.05 3.99 -4.17
N LYS A 135 -23.52 4.49 -5.31
CA LYS A 135 -23.53 5.93 -5.63
C LYS A 135 -24.42 6.70 -4.66
N GLU A 136 -25.61 6.18 -4.41
CA GLU A 136 -26.57 6.77 -3.45
C GLU A 136 -25.99 6.79 -2.04
N TYR A 137 -25.39 5.69 -1.59
CA TYR A 137 -24.76 5.62 -0.29
C TYR A 137 -23.59 6.61 -0.14
N ARG A 138 -22.79 6.82 -1.19
CA ARG A 138 -21.72 7.85 -1.19
C ARG A 138 -22.25 9.28 -1.13
N GLN A 139 -23.37 9.53 -1.81
CA GLN A 139 -23.97 10.88 -1.84
C GLN A 139 -24.71 11.21 -0.55
N GLN A 140 -25.24 10.18 0.12
CA GLN A 140 -25.99 10.30 1.36
C GLN A 140 -25.48 9.28 2.40
N PRO A 141 -24.23 9.42 2.84
CA PRO A 141 -23.74 8.58 3.92
C PRO A 141 -24.57 8.85 5.18
N PRO A 142 -24.58 7.92 6.15
CA PRO A 142 -25.24 8.17 7.41
C PRO A 142 -24.79 9.50 8.00
N THR A 143 -25.72 10.44 8.17
CA THR A 143 -25.47 11.78 8.73
C THR A 143 -25.26 11.76 10.23
N MET A 144 -25.31 10.57 10.84
CA MET A 144 -25.11 10.38 12.26
C MET A 144 -23.65 10.55 12.65
N PRO A 145 -23.38 11.08 13.86
CA PRO A 145 -22.03 11.16 14.39
C PRO A 145 -21.38 9.78 14.43
N ALA A 146 -20.09 9.68 14.12
CA ALA A 146 -19.34 8.41 14.13
C ALA A 146 -19.47 7.64 15.45
N GLN A 147 -19.68 8.35 16.56
CA GLN A 147 -19.89 7.77 17.89
C GLN A 147 -21.15 6.90 17.99
N LYS A 148 -22.06 7.04 17.04
CA LYS A 148 -23.31 6.25 16.96
C LYS A 148 -23.26 5.12 15.93
N LEU A 149 -22.18 5.03 15.15
CA LEU A 149 -22.02 4.01 14.11
C LEU A 149 -21.33 2.78 14.69
N ILE A 150 -21.90 1.61 14.45
CA ILE A 150 -21.35 0.31 14.85
C ILE A 150 -21.33 -0.59 13.61
N PHE A 151 -20.16 -0.99 13.18
CA PHE A 151 -19.95 -1.85 12.02
C PHE A 151 -19.77 -3.30 12.47
N ILE A 152 -20.48 -4.21 11.84
CA ILE A 152 -20.39 -5.65 12.10
C ILE A 152 -19.92 -6.34 10.83
N ASP A 153 -19.03 -7.32 11.02
CA ASP A 153 -18.52 -8.16 9.95
C ASP A 153 -17.88 -9.43 10.50
N GLU A 154 -17.59 -10.41 9.62
CA GLU A 154 -16.89 -11.65 9.92
C GLU A 154 -15.54 -11.71 9.22
N SER A 155 -14.61 -12.38 9.89
CA SER A 155 -13.28 -12.62 9.34
C SER A 155 -12.80 -14.02 9.60
N GLY A 156 -12.44 -14.76 8.55
CA GLY A 156 -11.83 -16.08 8.67
C GLY A 156 -10.40 -16.00 9.18
N ILE A 157 -10.08 -16.82 10.18
CA ILE A 157 -8.73 -17.01 10.72
C ILE A 157 -8.47 -18.52 10.86
N ASN A 158 -7.21 -18.93 10.98
CA ASN A 158 -6.85 -20.34 11.15
C ASN A 158 -5.49 -20.51 11.85
N LEU A 159 -5.17 -21.74 12.24
CA LEU A 159 -3.92 -22.08 12.92
C LEU A 159 -2.68 -22.13 11.98
N GLY A 160 -2.87 -21.96 10.69
CA GLY A 160 -1.80 -21.87 9.70
C GLY A 160 -1.27 -20.46 9.45
N MET A 161 -1.73 -19.47 10.21
CA MET A 161 -1.29 -18.09 10.05
C MET A 161 0.16 -17.93 10.48
N VAL A 162 1.01 -17.40 9.56
CA VAL A 162 2.42 -17.07 9.81
C VAL A 162 2.76 -15.76 9.11
N ARG A 163 3.82 -15.10 9.55
CA ARG A 163 4.35 -13.93 8.83
C ARG A 163 4.75 -14.31 7.42
N THR A 164 4.33 -13.53 6.45
CA THR A 164 4.61 -13.78 5.02
C THR A 164 5.93 -13.15 4.55
N TYR A 165 6.54 -12.31 5.38
CA TYR A 165 7.80 -11.63 5.08
C TYR A 165 8.79 -11.79 6.21
N GLY A 166 10.06 -11.97 5.87
CA GLY A 166 11.21 -11.97 6.76
C GLY A 166 12.37 -11.20 6.14
N ARG A 167 13.49 -11.10 6.87
CA ARG A 167 14.70 -10.42 6.40
C ARG A 167 15.86 -11.41 6.37
N SER A 168 16.64 -11.36 5.30
CA SER A 168 17.89 -12.13 5.12
C SER A 168 18.90 -11.29 4.35
N PRO A 169 20.17 -11.68 4.31
CA PRO A 169 21.15 -11.09 3.40
C PRO A 169 20.66 -11.12 1.95
N ILE A 170 21.10 -10.12 1.16
CA ILE A 170 20.73 -10.02 -0.25
C ILE A 170 21.13 -11.32 -0.98
N GLY A 171 20.20 -11.86 -1.77
CA GLY A 171 20.41 -13.11 -2.52
C GLY A 171 20.07 -14.39 -1.73
N GLN A 172 19.73 -14.30 -0.46
CA GLN A 172 19.29 -15.45 0.35
C GLN A 172 17.76 -15.46 0.51
N ARG A 173 17.18 -16.66 0.51
CA ARG A 173 15.75 -16.84 0.81
C ARG A 173 15.51 -16.94 2.30
N VAL A 174 14.43 -16.34 2.76
CA VAL A 174 13.88 -16.59 4.10
C VAL A 174 13.00 -17.83 4.02
N VAL A 175 13.29 -18.80 4.88
CA VAL A 175 12.48 -20.01 5.03
C VAL A 175 11.76 -19.94 6.37
N ALA A 176 10.50 -20.34 6.38
CA ALA A 176 9.69 -20.44 7.60
C ALA A 176 8.78 -21.66 7.50
N ASP A 177 8.52 -22.29 8.63
CA ASP A 177 7.63 -23.43 8.73
C ASP A 177 6.17 -22.98 8.82
N LYS A 178 5.32 -23.67 8.08
CA LYS A 178 3.86 -23.51 8.12
C LYS A 178 3.23 -24.87 8.26
N PRO A 179 2.21 -25.07 9.13
CA PRO A 179 1.47 -26.34 9.19
C PRO A 179 0.89 -26.70 7.83
N CYS A 180 1.10 -27.96 7.41
CA CYS A 180 0.50 -28.49 6.19
C CYS A 180 -1.03 -28.56 6.30
N ASN A 181 -1.53 -28.89 7.51
CA ASN A 181 -2.96 -28.85 7.81
C ASN A 181 -3.21 -27.80 8.90
N PRO A 182 -3.80 -26.65 8.56
CA PRO A 182 -4.08 -25.58 9.52
C PRO A 182 -5.34 -25.85 10.37
N GLY A 183 -5.94 -27.04 10.30
CA GLY A 183 -7.20 -27.35 10.99
C GLY A 183 -8.42 -26.71 10.32
N SER A 184 -9.53 -26.69 11.05
CA SER A 184 -10.77 -26.03 10.62
C SER A 184 -10.58 -24.54 10.50
N ASN A 185 -11.28 -23.90 9.56
CA ASN A 185 -11.41 -22.45 9.58
C ASN A 185 -12.16 -22.01 10.84
N ILE A 186 -11.73 -20.92 11.43
CA ILE A 186 -12.36 -20.30 12.59
C ILE A 186 -12.87 -18.95 12.13
N SER A 187 -14.14 -18.67 12.38
CA SER A 187 -14.75 -17.38 12.08
C SER A 187 -14.68 -16.48 13.32
N LEU A 188 -14.10 -15.30 13.14
CA LEU A 188 -14.12 -14.22 14.11
C LEU A 188 -15.19 -13.22 13.69
N VAL A 189 -16.29 -13.13 14.46
CA VAL A 189 -17.30 -12.07 14.31
C VAL A 189 -16.96 -10.93 15.23
N GLY A 190 -17.17 -9.72 14.78
CA GLY A 190 -16.95 -8.56 15.63
C GLY A 190 -17.82 -7.36 15.29
N ALA A 191 -17.87 -6.46 16.25
CA ALA A 191 -18.52 -5.16 16.14
C ALA A 191 -17.50 -4.05 16.45
N LEU A 192 -17.34 -3.10 15.54
CA LEU A 192 -16.44 -1.96 15.67
C LEU A 192 -17.24 -0.67 15.86
N GLY A 193 -17.07 -0.02 16.99
CA GLY A 193 -17.56 1.33 17.26
C GLY A 193 -16.43 2.35 17.21
N SER A 194 -16.75 3.62 17.41
CA SER A 194 -15.77 4.74 17.31
C SER A 194 -14.63 4.70 18.34
N LYS A 195 -14.77 3.94 19.41
CA LYS A 195 -13.75 3.80 20.48
C LYS A 195 -12.96 2.51 20.41
N GLY A 196 -13.29 1.60 19.51
CA GLY A 196 -12.67 0.29 19.38
C GLY A 196 -13.67 -0.81 19.10
N VAL A 197 -13.21 -2.05 19.23
CA VAL A 197 -14.05 -3.24 19.08
C VAL A 197 -14.92 -3.39 20.35
N THR A 198 -16.24 -3.45 20.16
CA THR A 198 -17.22 -3.46 21.25
C THR A 198 -17.72 -4.85 21.59
N ALA A 199 -17.71 -5.76 20.62
CA ALA A 199 -18.14 -7.14 20.81
C ALA A 199 -17.39 -8.06 19.85
N THR A 200 -17.06 -9.28 20.30
CA THR A 200 -16.46 -10.32 19.46
C THR A 200 -16.94 -11.71 19.86
N MET A 201 -16.92 -12.62 18.91
CA MET A 201 -17.18 -14.04 19.13
C MET A 201 -16.33 -14.87 18.16
N LEU A 202 -15.76 -15.97 18.65
CA LEU A 202 -15.09 -16.99 17.84
C LEU A 202 -16.03 -18.17 17.65
N VAL A 203 -16.11 -18.66 16.42
CA VAL A 203 -16.91 -19.82 16.02
C VAL A 203 -16.05 -20.75 15.18
N GLU A 204 -16.00 -22.04 15.53
CA GLU A 204 -15.38 -23.03 14.65
C GLU A 204 -16.24 -23.22 13.40
N GLY A 205 -15.60 -23.18 12.24
CA GLY A 205 -16.26 -23.27 10.94
C GLY A 205 -16.81 -21.96 10.43
N ALA A 206 -17.73 -22.06 9.48
CA ALA A 206 -18.46 -20.93 8.93
C ALA A 206 -19.61 -20.52 9.89
N ILE A 207 -19.90 -19.23 9.92
CA ILE A 207 -21.03 -18.71 10.68
C ILE A 207 -22.33 -19.03 9.93
N ASP A 208 -23.25 -19.66 10.63
CA ASP A 208 -24.62 -19.79 10.21
C ASP A 208 -25.53 -18.73 10.87
N GLY A 209 -26.81 -18.76 10.49
CA GLY A 209 -27.77 -17.78 10.98
C GLY A 209 -28.02 -17.86 12.49
N ASP A 210 -27.93 -19.04 13.10
CA ASP A 210 -28.17 -19.25 14.52
C ASP A 210 -26.97 -18.75 15.34
N ALA A 211 -25.75 -19.06 14.90
CA ALA A 211 -24.51 -18.54 15.50
C ALA A 211 -24.45 -17.00 15.41
N PHE A 212 -24.82 -16.43 14.26
CA PHE A 212 -24.88 -14.98 14.09
C PHE A 212 -25.94 -14.35 15.02
N LYS A 213 -27.11 -14.97 15.11
CA LYS A 213 -28.17 -14.52 16.03
C LYS A 213 -27.74 -14.62 17.51
N ALA A 214 -26.98 -15.67 17.87
CA ALA A 214 -26.39 -15.79 19.20
C ALA A 214 -25.40 -14.66 19.48
N PHE A 215 -24.52 -14.35 18.56
CA PHE A 215 -23.61 -13.19 18.63
C PHE A 215 -24.38 -11.88 18.85
N VAL A 216 -25.39 -11.61 18.02
CA VAL A 216 -26.19 -10.38 18.14
C VAL A 216 -26.88 -10.30 19.50
N LYS A 217 -27.43 -11.42 20.01
CA LYS A 217 -28.16 -11.46 21.28
C LYS A 217 -27.23 -11.37 22.50
N GLN A 218 -26.12 -12.11 22.49
CA GLN A 218 -25.29 -12.32 23.68
C GLN A 218 -24.12 -11.35 23.77
N ALA A 219 -23.50 -11.01 22.64
CA ALA A 219 -22.31 -10.18 22.62
C ALA A 219 -22.62 -8.73 22.20
N LEU A 220 -23.36 -8.52 21.10
CA LEU A 220 -23.62 -7.19 20.58
C LEU A 220 -24.67 -6.40 21.39
N ALA A 221 -25.87 -6.99 21.62
CA ALA A 221 -26.99 -6.28 22.21
C ALA A 221 -26.70 -5.67 23.61
N PRO A 222 -25.85 -6.26 24.47
CA PRO A 222 -25.45 -5.63 25.72
C PRO A 222 -24.65 -4.34 25.54
N THR A 223 -23.92 -4.15 24.41
CA THR A 223 -23.08 -2.99 24.14
C THR A 223 -23.83 -1.84 23.48
N LEU A 224 -24.99 -2.13 22.87
CA LEU A 224 -25.79 -1.15 22.14
C LEU A 224 -26.41 -0.09 23.04
N LYS A 225 -26.41 1.14 22.60
CA LYS A 225 -27.04 2.30 23.24
C LYS A 225 -28.18 2.86 22.40
N PRO A 226 -29.17 3.50 23.04
CA PRO A 226 -30.23 4.18 22.31
C PRO A 226 -29.70 5.17 21.26
N GLY A 227 -30.22 5.05 20.05
CA GLY A 227 -29.83 5.90 18.93
C GLY A 227 -28.60 5.41 18.17
N ASP A 228 -27.99 4.27 18.50
CA ASP A 228 -26.93 3.67 17.70
C ASP A 228 -27.49 3.19 16.36
N LEU A 229 -26.62 3.24 15.34
CA LEU A 229 -26.87 2.69 14.00
C LEU A 229 -25.92 1.54 13.77
N VAL A 230 -26.46 0.34 13.68
CA VAL A 230 -25.73 -0.89 13.38
C VAL A 230 -25.68 -1.04 11.86
N LEU A 231 -24.47 -1.11 11.30
CA LEU A 231 -24.22 -1.32 9.89
C LEU A 231 -23.58 -2.70 9.68
N MET A 232 -24.11 -3.47 8.76
CA MET A 232 -23.57 -4.77 8.37
C MET A 232 -23.72 -4.97 6.87
N ASP A 233 -23.00 -5.93 6.33
CA ASP A 233 -23.13 -6.25 4.92
C ASP A 233 -24.51 -6.89 4.62
N ASN A 234 -24.79 -7.08 3.35
CA ASN A 234 -26.08 -7.51 2.85
C ASN A 234 -26.17 -9.05 2.66
N LEU A 235 -25.42 -9.85 3.45
CA LEU A 235 -25.45 -11.30 3.39
C LEU A 235 -26.77 -11.89 3.92
N ARG A 236 -27.12 -13.07 3.44
CA ARG A 236 -28.35 -13.76 3.85
C ARG A 236 -28.34 -14.13 5.33
N VAL A 237 -27.19 -14.50 5.88
CA VAL A 237 -27.02 -14.85 7.30
C VAL A 237 -27.32 -13.68 8.23
N HIS A 238 -27.19 -12.45 7.77
CA HIS A 238 -27.51 -11.24 8.55
C HIS A 238 -28.99 -10.88 8.53
N LYS A 239 -29.79 -11.53 7.68
CA LYS A 239 -31.23 -11.28 7.54
C LYS A 239 -32.10 -12.32 8.22
N VAL A 240 -31.53 -13.10 9.12
CA VAL A 240 -32.26 -14.09 9.91
C VAL A 240 -33.31 -13.41 10.78
N THR A 241 -34.51 -14.03 10.86
CA THR A 241 -35.62 -13.54 11.64
C THR A 241 -35.24 -13.32 13.08
N GLY A 242 -35.59 -12.16 13.64
CA GLY A 242 -35.35 -11.77 15.03
C GLY A 242 -34.11 -10.92 15.27
N ILE A 243 -33.14 -10.83 14.31
CA ILE A 243 -31.94 -9.98 14.47
C ILE A 243 -32.35 -8.50 14.57
N GLN A 244 -33.18 -8.04 13.66
CA GLN A 244 -33.69 -6.67 13.64
C GLN A 244 -34.45 -6.33 14.93
N GLU A 245 -35.25 -7.25 15.43
CA GLU A 245 -36.02 -7.09 16.68
C GLU A 245 -35.10 -6.93 17.88
N ILE A 246 -34.02 -7.76 17.96
CA ILE A 246 -33.06 -7.70 19.08
C ILE A 246 -32.39 -6.31 19.09
N ILE A 247 -31.98 -5.80 17.95
CA ILE A 247 -31.34 -4.47 17.81
C ILE A 247 -32.35 -3.36 18.16
N HIS A 248 -33.56 -3.43 17.65
CA HIS A 248 -34.61 -2.43 17.91
C HIS A 248 -35.04 -2.38 19.37
N ARG A 249 -35.06 -3.52 20.09
CA ARG A 249 -35.33 -3.56 21.56
C ARG A 249 -34.31 -2.71 22.33
N LYS A 250 -33.10 -2.51 21.80
CA LYS A 250 -32.09 -1.62 22.38
C LYS A 250 -32.23 -0.17 21.96
N LYS A 251 -33.32 0.18 21.22
CA LYS A 251 -33.56 1.50 20.62
C LYS A 251 -32.46 1.90 19.65
N ALA A 252 -31.77 0.91 19.03
CA ALA A 252 -30.81 1.08 17.95
C ALA A 252 -31.47 0.80 16.61
N LYS A 253 -30.89 1.31 15.54
CA LYS A 253 -31.35 1.11 14.15
C LYS A 253 -30.42 0.14 13.44
N LEU A 254 -30.95 -0.59 12.46
CA LEU A 254 -30.18 -1.47 11.59
C LEU A 254 -30.18 -0.88 10.17
N CYS A 255 -29.00 -0.88 9.54
CA CYS A 255 -28.81 -0.49 8.16
C CYS A 255 -27.89 -1.50 7.46
N TYR A 256 -28.23 -1.88 6.23
CA TYR A 256 -27.36 -2.74 5.41
C TYR A 256 -26.52 -1.90 4.46
N LEU A 257 -25.24 -2.22 4.39
CA LEU A 257 -24.34 -1.63 3.40
C LEU A 257 -24.72 -2.11 1.97
N PRO A 258 -24.48 -1.32 0.95
CA PRO A 258 -24.60 -1.80 -0.43
C PRO A 258 -23.74 -3.06 -0.63
N SER A 259 -24.23 -4.00 -1.43
CA SER A 259 -23.48 -5.22 -1.73
C SER A 259 -22.09 -4.89 -2.31
N TYR A 260 -21.11 -5.76 -2.04
CA TYR A 260 -19.73 -5.61 -2.51
C TYR A 260 -19.06 -4.28 -2.14
N SER A 261 -19.27 -3.81 -0.90
CA SER A 261 -18.81 -2.51 -0.43
C SER A 261 -17.89 -2.56 0.82
N PRO A 262 -16.80 -3.34 0.81
CA PRO A 262 -15.85 -3.38 1.93
C PRO A 262 -15.19 -2.01 2.17
N ASP A 263 -15.10 -1.17 1.14
CA ASP A 263 -14.57 0.20 1.21
C ASP A 263 -15.45 1.16 2.05
N PHE A 264 -16.67 0.78 2.38
CA PHE A 264 -17.54 1.52 3.31
C PHE A 264 -17.52 0.94 4.73
N SER A 265 -16.73 -0.11 4.98
CA SER A 265 -16.72 -0.83 6.25
C SER A 265 -15.38 -0.67 6.98
N PRO A 266 -15.27 0.22 7.99
CA PRO A 266 -14.04 0.42 8.75
C PRO A 266 -13.52 -0.84 9.46
N ILE A 267 -14.39 -1.79 9.77
CA ILE A 267 -14.02 -3.05 10.43
C ILE A 267 -13.11 -3.93 9.56
N GLU A 268 -13.15 -3.79 8.23
CA GLU A 268 -12.22 -4.48 7.33
C GLU A 268 -10.76 -4.07 7.57
N CYS A 269 -10.53 -2.79 7.85
CA CYS A 269 -9.22 -2.30 8.25
C CYS A 269 -8.80 -2.87 9.62
N CYS A 270 -9.74 -3.00 10.54
CA CYS A 270 -9.54 -3.64 11.85
C CYS A 270 -9.10 -5.10 11.66
N TRP A 271 -9.80 -5.87 10.83
CA TRP A 271 -9.42 -7.25 10.51
C TRP A 271 -8.03 -7.37 9.92
N SER A 272 -7.63 -6.44 9.06
CA SER A 272 -6.28 -6.40 8.52
C SER A 272 -5.22 -6.30 9.63
N LYS A 273 -5.41 -5.41 10.60
CA LYS A 273 -4.51 -5.23 11.75
C LYS A 273 -4.51 -6.46 12.65
N ILE A 274 -5.69 -6.99 12.99
CA ILE A 274 -5.81 -8.20 13.82
C ILE A 274 -5.10 -9.39 13.16
N LYS A 275 -5.35 -9.63 11.86
CA LYS A 275 -4.69 -10.72 11.12
C LYS A 275 -3.17 -10.56 11.06
N GLU A 276 -2.65 -9.35 10.98
CA GLU A 276 -1.21 -9.10 11.05
C GLU A 276 -0.63 -9.48 12.42
N CYS A 277 -1.32 -9.11 13.49
CA CYS A 277 -0.96 -9.52 14.84
C CYS A 277 -0.97 -11.06 14.99
N LEU A 278 -2.04 -11.72 14.52
CA LEU A 278 -2.16 -13.18 14.58
C LEU A 278 -1.09 -13.90 13.78
N ARG A 279 -0.70 -13.38 12.60
CA ARG A 279 0.43 -13.92 11.84
C ARG A 279 1.74 -13.83 12.63
N SER A 280 1.91 -12.82 13.47
CA SER A 280 3.10 -12.68 14.31
C SER A 280 3.10 -13.62 15.52
N THR A 281 1.93 -13.97 16.03
CA THR A 281 1.76 -14.92 17.14
C THR A 281 2.02 -16.36 16.67
N ALA A 282 1.66 -16.68 15.44
CA ALA A 282 1.81 -18.01 14.84
C ALA A 282 1.18 -19.12 15.71
N ALA A 283 -0.04 -18.88 16.22
CA ALA A 283 -0.78 -19.81 17.07
C ALA A 283 -0.95 -21.19 16.43
N ARG A 284 -0.81 -22.26 17.22
CA ARG A 284 -0.91 -23.65 16.76
C ARG A 284 -2.02 -24.43 17.45
N THR A 285 -2.60 -23.88 18.49
CA THR A 285 -3.76 -24.41 19.21
C THR A 285 -4.91 -23.41 19.20
N PHE A 286 -6.11 -23.85 19.48
CA PHE A 286 -7.27 -22.96 19.58
C PHE A 286 -7.10 -21.97 20.75
N ASP A 287 -6.58 -22.43 21.87
CA ASP A 287 -6.34 -21.60 23.05
C ASP A 287 -5.31 -20.49 22.76
N ASP A 288 -4.19 -20.84 22.08
CA ASP A 288 -3.20 -19.85 21.63
C ASP A 288 -3.82 -18.83 20.68
N LEU A 289 -4.72 -19.28 19.78
CA LEU A 289 -5.39 -18.39 18.84
C LEU A 289 -6.35 -17.45 19.57
N GLN A 290 -7.11 -17.96 20.54
CA GLN A 290 -8.02 -17.16 21.36
C GLN A 290 -7.26 -16.10 22.15
N GLU A 291 -6.16 -16.46 22.78
CA GLU A 291 -5.27 -15.52 23.47
C GLU A 291 -4.65 -14.51 22.49
N GLY A 292 -4.22 -14.99 21.31
CA GLY A 292 -3.73 -14.16 20.23
C GLY A 292 -4.75 -13.13 19.74
N VAL A 293 -6.02 -13.51 19.61
CA VAL A 293 -7.13 -12.61 19.26
C VAL A 293 -7.32 -11.55 20.34
N LYS A 294 -7.36 -11.93 21.61
CA LYS A 294 -7.46 -11.00 22.74
C LYS A 294 -6.34 -9.97 22.70
N ASN A 295 -5.09 -10.43 22.59
CA ASN A 295 -3.92 -9.57 22.51
C ASN A 295 -3.91 -8.67 21.26
N ALA A 296 -4.51 -9.12 20.15
CA ALA A 296 -4.63 -8.32 18.93
C ALA A 296 -5.71 -7.24 19.08
N LEU A 297 -6.82 -7.56 19.76
CA LEU A 297 -7.89 -6.60 20.07
C LEU A 297 -7.39 -5.47 20.97
N ASP A 298 -6.59 -5.79 21.99
CA ASP A 298 -6.00 -4.80 22.90
C ASP A 298 -5.04 -3.82 22.19
N LYS A 299 -4.50 -4.21 21.03
CA LYS A 299 -3.66 -3.35 20.19
C LYS A 299 -4.45 -2.40 19.27
N VAL A 300 -5.76 -2.55 19.19
CA VAL A 300 -6.62 -1.64 18.43
C VAL A 300 -6.82 -0.36 19.22
N THR A 301 -6.22 0.72 18.77
CA THR A 301 -6.28 2.01 19.42
C THR A 301 -7.41 2.88 18.87
N GLU A 302 -7.84 3.86 19.66
CA GLU A 302 -8.83 4.85 19.22
C GLU A 302 -8.35 5.65 18.01
N THR A 303 -7.03 5.91 17.94
CA THR A 303 -6.41 6.57 16.79
C THR A 303 -6.54 5.75 15.50
N ASP A 304 -6.35 4.42 15.59
CA ASP A 304 -6.57 3.53 14.46
C ASP A 304 -8.02 3.64 13.96
N VAL A 305 -8.97 3.53 14.89
CA VAL A 305 -10.40 3.57 14.56
C VAL A 305 -10.79 4.89 13.93
N LYS A 306 -10.36 6.03 14.48
CA LYS A 306 -10.58 7.36 13.89
C LYS A 306 -10.02 7.42 12.45
N GLY A 307 -8.82 6.87 12.22
CA GLY A 307 -8.22 6.78 10.90
C GLY A 307 -9.04 5.94 9.92
N TRP A 308 -9.53 4.77 10.35
CA TRP A 308 -10.34 3.86 9.51
C TRP A 308 -11.71 4.45 9.17
N PHE A 309 -12.38 5.07 10.14
CA PHE A 309 -13.65 5.76 9.89
C PHE A 309 -13.48 6.88 8.87
N LYS A 310 -12.46 7.71 9.03
CA LYS A 310 -12.11 8.77 8.06
C LYS A 310 -11.79 8.19 6.68
N HIS A 311 -11.05 7.08 6.61
CA HIS A 311 -10.71 6.41 5.35
C HIS A 311 -11.96 5.94 4.59
N CYS A 312 -12.95 5.43 5.31
CA CYS A 312 -14.22 4.99 4.74
C CYS A 312 -15.23 6.15 4.51
N GLY A 313 -14.85 7.39 4.77
CA GLY A 313 -15.68 8.58 4.49
C GLY A 313 -16.64 8.98 5.61
N TYR A 314 -16.49 8.42 6.81
CA TYR A 314 -17.32 8.80 7.97
C TYR A 314 -16.70 9.97 8.72
N TYR A 315 -17.55 10.94 9.09
CA TYR A 315 -17.10 12.10 9.83
C TYR A 315 -16.84 11.74 11.30
N VAL A 316 -15.59 11.88 11.71
CA VAL A 316 -15.19 11.79 13.11
C VAL A 316 -14.99 13.23 13.57
N GLY A 317 -15.96 13.77 14.32
CA GLY A 317 -15.86 15.13 14.86
C GLY A 317 -14.58 15.35 15.68
N PRO A 318 -14.19 16.60 15.91
CA PRO A 318 -13.17 16.90 16.92
C PRO A 318 -13.64 16.39 18.29
N ASP A 319 -12.68 15.97 19.10
CA ASP A 319 -12.90 15.49 20.48
C ASP A 319 -13.51 16.59 21.33
#